data_a78f36710cadad62a4d1d322b85bcaaa
#
_entry.id   a78f36710cadad62a4d1d322b85bcaaa
#
_cell.length_a   1.000
_cell.length_b   1.000
_cell.length_c   1.000
_cell.angle_alpha   90.00
_cell.angle_beta   90.00
_cell.angle_gamma   90.00
#
_symmetry.space_group_name_H-M   'P 1'
#
loop_
_entity.id
_entity.type
_entity.pdbx_description
1 polymer ?
#
loop_
_entity_poly.entity_id
_entity_poly.type
_entity_poly.pdbx_seq_one_letter_code
_entity_poly.pdbx_strand_id
1 'polypeptide(L)'
;MFHRIGTFVVRRARLVLIVALLAVIGGGVLGASAFSKLGAGGFEDESSQSWLARDRIIDHFGGEPNLVFLVKSKNASVDAPAATAAGTKLTADLDAEPSVTQIVSYWTTKAPSLKSDDSASALVMVSTTQSDAKDLVARYTSDNADVTVQVGGTFGVYTDVQAQLTADLGLAESIAIPLTMVLLVLAFGSVVAALLTLLIGIVAILGTFAELSVFASLTDVSIYAVNLTVGLGLGLAVDYGLLMVSRFREERGKGLDTDAAVVRAVETAGRTIVFSAATVATALAALVVFPLYFLRSMAYSGVGVVAIAAISAVLLLPALLAVLGPRADAWRLPWAKQLPSTEARSGDGWPT
;
A
#
# COMPACT_ATOMS: atom_id res chain seq x y z
N MET A 1 25.50 -2.12 -22.28
CA MET A 1 24.89 -1.34 -21.21
C MET A 1 25.06 -2.07 -19.87
N PHE A 2 24.57 -3.28 -19.71
CA PHE A 2 24.59 -4.01 -18.41
C PHE A 2 26.00 -4.30 -17.88
N HIS A 3 27.00 -4.59 -18.74
CA HIS A 3 28.40 -4.71 -18.31
C HIS A 3 28.90 -3.43 -17.59
N ARG A 4 28.58 -2.25 -18.13
CA ARG A 4 28.96 -0.97 -17.50
C ARG A 4 28.25 -0.76 -16.17
N ILE A 5 26.98 -1.16 -16.07
CA ILE A 5 26.22 -1.12 -14.80
C ILE A 5 26.88 -2.03 -13.78
N GLY A 6 27.13 -3.29 -14.11
CA GLY A 6 27.78 -4.25 -13.21
C GLY A 6 29.14 -3.75 -12.73
N THR A 7 30.00 -3.26 -13.64
CA THR A 7 31.33 -2.70 -13.30
C THR A 7 31.20 -1.45 -12.42
N PHE A 8 30.24 -0.58 -12.69
CA PHE A 8 29.96 0.60 -11.85
C PHE A 8 29.54 0.19 -10.43
N VAL A 9 28.60 -0.75 -10.32
CA VAL A 9 28.09 -1.25 -9.04
C VAL A 9 29.20 -1.86 -8.18
N VAL A 10 30.05 -2.69 -8.78
CA VAL A 10 31.19 -3.29 -8.07
C VAL A 10 32.17 -2.22 -7.60
N ARG A 11 32.57 -1.32 -8.48
CA ARG A 11 33.55 -0.25 -8.14
C ARG A 11 33.02 0.75 -7.12
N ARG A 12 31.74 0.98 -7.08
CA ARG A 12 31.06 2.00 -6.22
C ARG A 12 30.05 1.38 -5.27
N ALA A 13 30.21 0.11 -4.89
CA ALA A 13 29.22 -0.63 -4.08
C ALA A 13 28.83 0.13 -2.80
N ARG A 14 29.82 0.67 -2.06
CA ARG A 14 29.55 1.44 -0.83
C ARG A 14 28.74 2.71 -1.09
N LEU A 15 29.00 3.40 -2.21
CA LEU A 15 28.24 4.59 -2.60
C LEU A 15 26.80 4.22 -2.94
N VAL A 16 26.59 3.13 -3.70
CA VAL A 16 25.23 2.62 -4.03
C VAL A 16 24.48 2.28 -2.74
N LEU A 17 25.13 1.63 -1.77
CA LEU A 17 24.50 1.28 -0.50
C LEU A 17 24.15 2.53 0.34
N ILE A 18 25.02 3.54 0.38
CA ILE A 18 24.75 4.80 1.09
C ILE A 18 23.57 5.53 0.45
N VAL A 19 23.56 5.64 -0.88
CA VAL A 19 22.45 6.28 -1.61
C VAL A 19 21.13 5.52 -1.39
N ALA A 20 21.17 4.18 -1.45
CA ALA A 20 20.01 3.35 -1.17
C ALA A 20 19.50 3.52 0.28
N LEU A 21 20.42 3.58 1.26
CA LEU A 21 20.05 3.81 2.65
C LEU A 21 19.37 5.18 2.85
N LEU A 22 19.93 6.23 2.26
CA LEU A 22 19.34 7.57 2.30
C LEU A 22 17.97 7.60 1.60
N ALA A 23 17.84 6.91 0.46
CA ALA A 23 16.56 6.78 -0.24
C ALA A 23 15.52 6.01 0.60
N VAL A 24 15.91 4.96 1.33
CA VAL A 24 15.02 4.22 2.24
C VAL A 24 14.58 5.09 3.42
N ILE A 25 15.50 5.82 4.04
CA ILE A 25 15.17 6.71 5.17
C ILE A 25 14.22 7.82 4.69
N GLY A 26 14.59 8.52 3.61
CA GLY A 26 13.76 9.57 3.03
C GLY A 26 12.41 9.04 2.53
N GLY A 27 12.44 7.87 1.88
CA GLY A 27 11.24 7.17 1.41
C GLY A 27 10.33 6.73 2.55
N GLY A 28 10.89 6.25 3.67
CA GLY A 28 10.12 5.87 4.86
C GLY A 28 9.42 7.07 5.51
N VAL A 29 10.12 8.20 5.64
CA VAL A 29 9.55 9.44 6.20
C VAL A 29 8.43 10.00 5.30
N LEU A 30 8.67 10.09 3.99
CA LEU A 30 7.66 10.55 3.03
C LEU A 30 6.51 9.54 2.91
N GLY A 31 6.81 8.25 2.86
CA GLY A 31 5.82 7.18 2.74
C GLY A 31 4.87 7.10 3.94
N ALA A 32 5.37 7.38 5.14
CA ALA A 32 4.50 7.45 6.33
C ALA A 32 3.39 8.51 6.20
N SER A 33 3.66 9.62 5.49
CA SER A 33 2.66 10.65 5.22
C SER A 33 1.66 10.28 4.11
N ALA A 34 1.89 9.21 3.35
CA ALA A 34 1.00 8.79 2.28
C ALA A 34 -0.38 8.43 2.82
N PHE A 35 -0.44 7.63 3.90
CA PHE A 35 -1.70 7.12 4.47
C PHE A 35 -2.69 8.21 4.89
N SER A 36 -2.21 9.40 5.26
CA SER A 36 -3.08 10.53 5.60
C SER A 36 -3.62 11.28 4.38
N LYS A 37 -3.03 11.06 3.19
CA LYS A 37 -3.38 11.76 1.95
C LYS A 37 -4.18 10.89 0.98
N LEU A 38 -4.18 9.57 1.18
CA LEU A 38 -4.87 8.64 0.29
C LEU A 38 -6.38 8.59 0.60
N GLY A 39 -7.20 8.68 -0.44
CA GLY A 39 -8.67 8.61 -0.34
C GLY A 39 -9.20 7.18 -0.47
N ALA A 40 -10.31 6.87 0.18
CA ALA A 40 -11.00 5.57 0.04
C ALA A 40 -11.91 5.48 -1.21
N GLY A 41 -11.99 6.54 -2.02
CA GLY A 41 -12.83 6.63 -3.21
C GLY A 41 -12.11 6.26 -4.51
N GLY A 42 -12.66 6.79 -5.61
CA GLY A 42 -12.07 6.65 -6.96
C GLY A 42 -12.81 5.72 -7.88
N PHE A 43 -13.99 5.27 -7.47
CA PHE A 43 -14.84 4.37 -8.24
C PHE A 43 -15.86 5.11 -9.13
N GLU A 44 -15.90 6.42 -9.03
CA GLU A 44 -16.83 7.27 -9.74
C GLU A 44 -16.14 7.98 -10.91
N ASP A 45 -16.85 8.13 -12.02
CA ASP A 45 -16.40 8.90 -13.18
C ASP A 45 -16.99 10.31 -13.09
N GLU A 46 -16.15 11.31 -12.84
CA GLU A 46 -16.52 12.72 -12.73
C GLU A 46 -17.12 13.29 -14.02
N SER A 47 -16.89 12.65 -15.17
CA SER A 47 -17.48 13.02 -16.45
C SER A 47 -18.86 12.42 -16.67
N SER A 48 -19.32 11.52 -15.80
CA SER A 48 -20.64 10.87 -15.93
C SER A 48 -21.79 11.84 -15.67
N GLN A 49 -22.93 11.58 -16.31
CA GLN A 49 -24.14 12.39 -16.11
C GLN A 49 -24.64 12.35 -14.66
N SER A 50 -24.47 11.22 -13.98
CA SER A 50 -24.83 11.08 -12.56
C SER A 50 -23.97 11.96 -11.66
N TRP A 51 -22.66 12.04 -11.93
CA TRP A 51 -21.75 12.93 -11.22
C TRP A 51 -22.11 14.39 -11.46
N LEU A 52 -22.30 14.79 -12.71
CA LEU A 52 -22.72 16.15 -13.07
C LEU A 52 -24.07 16.56 -12.46
N ALA A 53 -25.01 15.61 -12.33
CA ALA A 53 -26.27 15.84 -11.64
C ALA A 53 -26.07 16.05 -10.13
N ARG A 54 -25.23 15.22 -9.49
CA ARG A 54 -24.86 15.36 -8.08
C ARG A 54 -24.18 16.70 -7.79
N ASP A 55 -23.24 17.11 -8.64
CA ASP A 55 -22.53 18.38 -8.51
C ASP A 55 -23.51 19.57 -8.55
N ARG A 56 -24.48 19.54 -9.47
CA ARG A 56 -25.57 20.54 -9.52
C ARG A 56 -26.46 20.54 -8.27
N ILE A 57 -26.73 19.36 -7.68
CA ILE A 57 -27.48 19.27 -6.43
C ILE A 57 -26.67 19.89 -5.29
N ILE A 58 -25.37 19.65 -5.24
CA ILE A 58 -24.48 20.26 -4.25
C ILE A 58 -24.51 21.79 -4.38
N ASP A 59 -24.34 22.30 -5.59
CA ASP A 59 -24.26 23.74 -5.84
C ASP A 59 -25.57 24.49 -5.54
N HIS A 60 -26.71 23.87 -5.82
CA HIS A 60 -28.01 24.57 -5.74
C HIS A 60 -28.80 24.27 -4.46
N PHE A 61 -28.53 23.12 -3.83
CA PHE A 61 -29.28 22.63 -2.66
C PHE A 61 -28.43 22.42 -1.41
N GLY A 62 -27.13 22.77 -1.45
CA GLY A 62 -26.22 22.63 -0.31
C GLY A 62 -25.65 21.23 -0.12
N GLY A 63 -25.91 20.32 -1.07
CA GLY A 63 -25.38 18.97 -1.07
C GLY A 63 -26.27 17.92 -0.43
N GLU A 64 -25.84 16.68 -0.55
CA GLU A 64 -26.45 15.54 0.13
C GLU A 64 -25.72 15.28 1.45
N PRO A 65 -26.45 14.90 2.52
CA PRO A 65 -25.81 14.47 3.76
C PRO A 65 -24.90 13.27 3.49
N ASN A 66 -23.63 13.41 3.83
CA ASN A 66 -22.61 12.39 3.59
C ASN A 66 -22.10 11.74 4.89
N LEU A 67 -22.41 12.32 6.06
CA LEU A 67 -22.31 11.70 7.37
C LEU A 67 -23.69 11.63 8.03
N VAL A 68 -24.01 10.47 8.63
CA VAL A 68 -25.25 10.21 9.33
C VAL A 68 -24.93 9.72 10.73
N PHE A 69 -25.27 10.50 11.74
CA PHE A 69 -25.14 10.13 13.15
C PHE A 69 -26.45 9.50 13.61
N LEU A 70 -26.41 8.22 13.93
CA LEU A 70 -27.50 7.48 14.56
C LEU A 70 -27.34 7.59 16.09
N VAL A 71 -28.23 8.33 16.70
CA VAL A 71 -28.27 8.46 18.16
C VAL A 71 -29.34 7.50 18.72
N LYS A 72 -28.90 6.48 19.45
CA LYS A 72 -29.74 5.48 20.06
C LYS A 72 -29.86 5.75 21.56
N SER A 73 -31.08 5.89 22.07
CA SER A 73 -31.34 6.04 23.50
C SER A 73 -31.17 4.71 24.22
N LYS A 74 -30.50 4.71 25.37
CA LYS A 74 -30.47 3.56 26.31
C LYS A 74 -31.67 3.51 27.23
N ASN A 75 -32.45 4.58 27.30
CA ASN A 75 -33.61 4.77 28.18
C ASN A 75 -34.94 4.77 27.41
N ALA A 76 -35.11 3.82 26.50
CA ALA A 76 -36.31 3.52 25.71
C ALA A 76 -36.72 4.54 24.63
N SER A 77 -36.53 5.85 24.81
CA SER A 77 -36.97 6.83 23.79
C SER A 77 -35.97 7.97 23.61
N VAL A 78 -35.81 8.42 22.38
CA VAL A 78 -35.01 9.63 22.01
C VAL A 78 -35.69 10.93 22.42
N ASP A 79 -36.98 10.87 22.81
CA ASP A 79 -37.72 12.00 23.35
C ASP A 79 -37.58 12.11 24.90
N ALA A 80 -36.94 11.12 25.55
CA ALA A 80 -36.60 11.20 26.97
C ALA A 80 -35.65 12.39 27.26
N PRO A 81 -35.76 13.05 28.42
CA PRO A 81 -34.99 14.27 28.68
C PRO A 81 -33.48 14.14 28.49
N ALA A 82 -32.90 13.01 28.95
CA ALA A 82 -31.46 12.76 28.80
C ALA A 82 -31.04 12.58 27.33
N ALA A 83 -31.80 11.80 26.53
CA ALA A 83 -31.52 11.60 25.11
C ALA A 83 -31.76 12.87 24.29
N THR A 84 -32.82 13.64 24.64
CA THR A 84 -33.07 14.95 24.02
C THR A 84 -31.93 15.93 24.30
N ALA A 85 -31.44 16.01 25.53
CA ALA A 85 -30.28 16.84 25.88
C ALA A 85 -29.02 16.43 25.10
N ALA A 86 -28.73 15.12 25.02
CA ALA A 86 -27.60 14.60 24.31
C ALA A 86 -27.69 14.88 22.79
N GLY A 87 -28.85 14.63 22.16
CA GLY A 87 -29.07 14.87 20.74
C GLY A 87 -29.04 16.35 20.33
N THR A 88 -29.60 17.22 21.19
CA THR A 88 -29.56 18.66 21.00
C THR A 88 -28.11 19.19 21.13
N LYS A 89 -27.37 18.69 22.13
CA LYS A 89 -25.95 19.02 22.28
C LYS A 89 -25.12 18.57 21.08
N LEU A 90 -25.27 17.31 20.64
CA LEU A 90 -24.59 16.79 19.46
C LEU A 90 -24.89 17.66 18.22
N THR A 91 -26.16 18.04 18.03
CA THR A 91 -26.54 18.91 16.91
C THR A 91 -25.85 20.27 16.99
N ALA A 92 -25.82 20.90 18.17
CA ALA A 92 -25.19 22.20 18.35
C ALA A 92 -23.65 22.12 18.19
N ASP A 93 -23.02 21.08 18.72
CA ASP A 93 -21.59 20.85 18.59
C ASP A 93 -21.17 20.64 17.12
N LEU A 94 -21.96 19.87 16.34
CA LEU A 94 -21.73 19.65 14.92
C LEU A 94 -21.99 20.92 14.08
N ASP A 95 -23.00 21.72 14.41
CA ASP A 95 -23.32 22.99 13.72
C ASP A 95 -22.22 24.04 13.93
N ALA A 96 -21.48 23.94 15.04
CA ALA A 96 -20.36 24.82 15.35
C ALA A 96 -19.04 24.42 14.64
N GLU A 97 -18.99 23.24 14.00
CA GLU A 97 -17.79 22.77 13.30
C GLU A 97 -17.63 23.51 11.96
N PRO A 98 -16.48 24.13 11.69
CA PRO A 98 -16.26 24.89 10.44
C PRO A 98 -16.34 24.04 9.16
N SER A 99 -16.10 22.74 9.28
CA SER A 99 -16.15 21.78 8.19
C SER A 99 -17.56 21.30 7.84
N VAL A 100 -18.55 21.63 8.64
CA VAL A 100 -19.97 21.27 8.43
C VAL A 100 -20.65 22.37 7.64
N THR A 101 -21.12 22.02 6.45
CA THR A 101 -21.79 22.98 5.55
C THR A 101 -23.31 22.94 5.67
N GLN A 102 -23.87 21.80 6.08
CA GLN A 102 -25.31 21.61 6.27
C GLN A 102 -25.55 20.58 7.38
N ILE A 103 -26.57 20.83 8.21
CA ILE A 103 -27.01 19.93 9.25
C ILE A 103 -28.55 19.80 9.27
N VAL A 104 -29.04 18.56 9.36
CA VAL A 104 -30.45 18.27 9.54
C VAL A 104 -30.59 17.29 10.71
N SER A 105 -31.30 17.68 11.76
CA SER A 105 -31.42 16.90 12.99
C SER A 105 -32.88 16.65 13.35
N TYR A 106 -33.17 15.47 13.91
CA TYR A 106 -34.47 15.20 14.51
C TYR A 106 -34.83 16.21 15.62
N TRP A 107 -33.85 16.60 16.43
CA TRP A 107 -34.14 17.47 17.61
C TRP A 107 -34.44 18.91 17.21
N THR A 108 -33.99 19.37 16.06
CA THR A 108 -34.29 20.71 15.51
C THR A 108 -35.55 20.72 14.65
N THR A 109 -35.76 19.70 13.82
CA THR A 109 -36.86 19.68 12.83
C THR A 109 -38.12 18.95 13.33
N LYS A 110 -37.95 18.00 14.29
CA LYS A 110 -38.98 17.07 14.72
C LYS A 110 -39.65 16.25 13.62
N ALA A 111 -38.91 16.10 12.48
CA ALA A 111 -39.40 15.35 11.33
C ALA A 111 -39.55 13.86 11.66
N PRO A 112 -40.73 13.25 11.50
CA PRO A 112 -40.93 11.83 11.80
C PRO A 112 -40.01 10.89 11.04
N SER A 113 -39.58 11.26 9.81
CA SER A 113 -38.67 10.49 8.99
C SER A 113 -37.25 10.36 9.56
N LEU A 114 -36.90 11.20 10.54
CA LEU A 114 -35.60 11.17 11.23
C LEU A 114 -35.64 10.42 12.56
N LYS A 115 -36.77 9.83 12.90
CA LYS A 115 -36.96 9.03 14.12
C LYS A 115 -37.41 7.62 13.76
N SER A 116 -36.87 6.61 14.44
CA SER A 116 -37.26 5.24 14.22
C SER A 116 -38.69 4.99 14.73
N ASP A 117 -39.41 4.01 14.14
CA ASP A 117 -40.79 3.67 14.48
C ASP A 117 -40.97 3.32 15.96
N ASP A 118 -39.97 2.66 16.57
CA ASP A 118 -39.93 2.33 17.99
C ASP A 118 -39.53 3.52 18.89
N SER A 119 -39.25 4.67 18.31
CA SER A 119 -38.76 5.86 18.99
C SER A 119 -37.44 5.67 19.75
N ALA A 120 -36.72 4.57 19.54
CA ALA A 120 -35.48 4.27 20.25
C ALA A 120 -34.27 4.97 19.63
N SER A 121 -34.33 5.37 18.33
CA SER A 121 -33.22 5.99 17.60
C SER A 121 -33.68 7.22 16.83
N ALA A 122 -32.75 8.17 16.64
CA ALA A 122 -32.97 9.32 15.79
C ALA A 122 -31.69 9.72 15.04
N LEU A 123 -31.83 10.46 13.95
CA LEU A 123 -30.77 10.83 13.04
C LEU A 123 -30.38 12.29 13.17
N VAL A 124 -29.07 12.52 13.08
CA VAL A 124 -28.47 13.81 12.71
C VAL A 124 -27.67 13.60 11.42
N MET A 125 -28.05 14.29 10.38
CA MET A 125 -27.46 14.19 9.06
C MET A 125 -26.62 15.44 8.79
N VAL A 126 -25.42 15.24 8.26
CA VAL A 126 -24.39 16.29 8.10
C VAL A 126 -23.78 16.19 6.71
N SER A 127 -23.55 17.36 6.10
CA SER A 127 -22.72 17.49 4.90
C SER A 127 -21.37 18.07 5.29
N THR A 128 -20.29 17.39 4.92
CA THR A 128 -18.90 17.78 5.21
C THR A 128 -17.96 17.37 4.08
N THR A 129 -16.67 17.69 4.18
CA THR A 129 -15.67 17.19 3.23
C THR A 129 -15.15 15.81 3.65
N GLN A 130 -14.62 15.04 2.70
CA GLN A 130 -14.06 13.72 2.99
C GLN A 130 -12.85 13.80 3.94
N SER A 131 -12.04 14.85 3.83
CA SER A 131 -10.86 15.04 4.69
C SER A 131 -11.23 15.24 6.16
N ASP A 132 -12.34 15.94 6.43
CA ASP A 132 -12.74 16.29 7.79
C ASP A 132 -13.63 15.21 8.43
N ALA A 133 -14.26 14.36 7.58
CA ALA A 133 -15.16 13.31 8.04
C ALA A 133 -14.52 12.39 9.08
N LYS A 134 -13.25 12.02 8.91
CA LYS A 134 -12.51 11.15 9.83
C LYS A 134 -12.43 11.74 11.24
N ASP A 135 -12.15 13.03 11.35
CA ASP A 135 -12.04 13.70 12.64
C ASP A 135 -13.39 13.86 13.30
N LEU A 136 -14.44 14.15 12.52
CA LEU A 136 -15.81 14.19 12.99
C LEU A 136 -16.28 12.82 13.51
N VAL A 137 -16.03 11.75 12.75
CA VAL A 137 -16.34 10.37 13.16
C VAL A 137 -15.65 10.03 14.48
N ALA A 138 -14.34 10.28 14.58
CA ALA A 138 -13.57 9.96 15.79
C ALA A 138 -14.01 10.76 17.01
N ARG A 139 -14.43 12.02 16.83
CA ARG A 139 -14.81 12.92 17.92
C ARG A 139 -16.23 12.66 18.43
N TYR A 140 -17.16 12.38 17.55
CA TYR A 140 -18.59 12.31 17.86
C TYR A 140 -19.16 10.90 17.95
N THR A 141 -18.41 9.86 17.61
CA THR A 141 -18.78 8.47 17.96
C THR A 141 -18.61 8.30 19.47
N SER A 142 -19.67 7.89 20.14
CA SER A 142 -19.64 7.73 21.59
C SER A 142 -20.62 6.67 22.10
N ASP A 143 -20.26 6.08 23.23
CA ASP A 143 -21.14 5.17 24.00
C ASP A 143 -21.08 5.58 25.46
N ASN A 144 -22.11 6.27 25.91
CA ASN A 144 -22.22 6.76 27.28
C ASN A 144 -23.47 6.19 28.02
N ALA A 145 -23.74 6.63 29.24
CA ALA A 145 -24.82 6.09 30.04
C ALA A 145 -26.22 6.30 29.43
N ASP A 146 -26.41 7.37 28.67
CA ASP A 146 -27.73 7.81 28.18
C ASP A 146 -27.98 7.44 26.71
N VAL A 147 -26.96 7.56 25.87
CA VAL A 147 -27.05 7.35 24.43
C VAL A 147 -25.81 6.65 23.86
N THR A 148 -26.02 5.91 22.78
CA THR A 148 -24.95 5.44 21.87
C THR A 148 -25.06 6.23 20.59
N VAL A 149 -23.96 6.83 20.14
CA VAL A 149 -23.84 7.54 18.85
C VAL A 149 -22.98 6.70 17.91
N GLN A 150 -23.60 6.22 16.84
CA GLN A 150 -22.93 5.52 15.74
C GLN A 150 -22.94 6.41 14.51
N VAL A 151 -21.89 6.30 13.68
CA VAL A 151 -21.74 7.13 12.49
C VAL A 151 -21.76 6.24 11.27
N GLY A 152 -22.55 6.64 10.28
CA GLY A 152 -22.66 6.01 8.97
C GLY A 152 -22.70 7.08 7.86
N GLY A 153 -23.31 6.76 6.74
CA GLY A 153 -23.30 7.60 5.54
C GLY A 153 -22.06 7.31 4.68
N THR A 154 -21.98 7.93 3.51
CA THR A 154 -20.92 7.65 2.51
C THR A 154 -19.53 7.84 3.10
N PHE A 155 -19.28 8.95 3.80
CA PHE A 155 -17.96 9.23 4.38
C PHE A 155 -17.73 8.46 5.68
N GLY A 156 -18.77 8.08 6.41
CA GLY A 156 -18.65 7.16 7.54
C GLY A 156 -18.14 5.79 7.09
N VAL A 157 -18.75 5.24 6.03
CA VAL A 157 -18.29 3.97 5.43
C VAL A 157 -16.86 4.08 4.91
N TYR A 158 -16.48 5.18 4.25
CA TYR A 158 -15.12 5.37 3.76
C TYR A 158 -14.10 5.41 4.92
N THR A 159 -14.46 6.04 6.02
CA THR A 159 -13.60 6.08 7.23
C THR A 159 -13.41 4.68 7.81
N ASP A 160 -14.48 3.90 7.95
CA ASP A 160 -14.44 2.53 8.45
C ASP A 160 -13.64 1.61 7.51
N VAL A 161 -13.87 1.70 6.20
CA VAL A 161 -13.11 0.93 5.19
C VAL A 161 -11.63 1.27 5.26
N GLN A 162 -11.27 2.55 5.38
CA GLN A 162 -9.87 2.96 5.49
C GLN A 162 -9.21 2.43 6.76
N ALA A 163 -9.91 2.48 7.89
CA ALA A 163 -9.41 1.94 9.16
C ALA A 163 -9.24 0.41 9.07
N GLN A 164 -10.23 -0.29 8.52
CA GLN A 164 -10.19 -1.75 8.34
C GLN A 164 -9.06 -2.17 7.39
N LEU A 165 -8.90 -1.50 6.25
CA LEU A 165 -7.81 -1.78 5.32
C LEU A 165 -6.44 -1.62 5.98
N THR A 166 -6.25 -0.59 6.80
CA THR A 166 -4.99 -0.37 7.50
C THR A 166 -4.71 -1.50 8.51
N ALA A 167 -5.74 -1.95 9.24
CA ALA A 167 -5.63 -3.06 10.18
C ALA A 167 -5.36 -4.40 9.47
N ASP A 168 -6.08 -4.67 8.37
CA ASP A 168 -5.95 -5.90 7.58
C ASP A 168 -4.58 -5.98 6.89
N LEU A 169 -4.05 -4.85 6.40
CA LEU A 169 -2.69 -4.78 5.88
C LEU A 169 -1.67 -5.15 6.94
N GLY A 170 -1.77 -4.58 8.14
CA GLY A 170 -0.85 -4.91 9.24
C GLY A 170 -0.89 -6.40 9.59
N LEU A 171 -2.09 -7.01 9.62
CA LEU A 171 -2.25 -8.45 9.84
C LEU A 171 -1.67 -9.27 8.69
N ALA A 172 -2.01 -8.92 7.45
CA ALA A 172 -1.52 -9.61 6.26
C ALA A 172 0.02 -9.57 6.17
N GLU A 173 0.64 -8.42 6.42
CA GLU A 173 2.08 -8.27 6.43
C GLU A 173 2.75 -9.06 7.56
N SER A 174 2.14 -9.10 8.74
CA SER A 174 2.64 -9.87 9.88
C SER A 174 2.72 -11.37 9.61
N ILE A 175 1.91 -11.88 8.69
CA ILE A 175 1.90 -13.28 8.24
C ILE A 175 2.76 -13.44 6.99
N ALA A 176 2.58 -12.56 6.00
CA ALA A 176 3.24 -12.68 4.70
C ALA A 176 4.76 -12.55 4.78
N ILE A 177 5.29 -11.62 5.58
CA ILE A 177 6.72 -11.39 5.69
C ILE A 177 7.44 -12.62 6.30
N PRO A 178 7.02 -13.18 7.44
CA PRO A 178 7.64 -14.39 7.99
C PRO A 178 7.50 -15.59 7.04
N LEU A 179 6.33 -15.78 6.43
CA LEU A 179 6.10 -16.88 5.48
C LEU A 179 7.01 -16.75 4.26
N THR A 180 7.11 -15.56 3.67
CA THR A 180 8.01 -15.26 2.56
C THR A 180 9.46 -15.50 2.96
N MET A 181 9.87 -15.10 4.16
CA MET A 181 11.21 -15.35 4.69
C MET A 181 11.50 -16.86 4.79
N VAL A 182 10.57 -17.66 5.31
CA VAL A 182 10.72 -19.12 5.38
C VAL A 182 10.84 -19.72 3.98
N LEU A 183 9.98 -19.34 3.05
CA LEU A 183 10.03 -19.81 1.66
C LEU A 183 11.34 -19.42 0.96
N LEU A 184 11.83 -18.20 1.16
CA LEU A 184 13.10 -17.75 0.63
C LEU A 184 14.29 -18.53 1.23
N VAL A 185 14.26 -18.78 2.55
CA VAL A 185 15.28 -19.60 3.20
C VAL A 185 15.28 -21.02 2.66
N LEU A 186 14.11 -21.61 2.41
CA LEU A 186 13.99 -22.91 1.78
C LEU A 186 14.50 -22.89 0.33
N ALA A 187 14.15 -21.90 -0.46
CA ALA A 187 14.55 -21.77 -1.86
C ALA A 187 16.06 -21.52 -2.02
N PHE A 188 16.63 -20.63 -1.22
CA PHE A 188 18.05 -20.30 -1.28
C PHE A 188 18.93 -21.25 -0.46
N GLY A 189 18.39 -21.94 0.52
CA GLY A 189 19.17 -22.71 1.48
C GLY A 189 20.11 -21.85 2.35
N SER A 190 19.91 -20.53 2.39
CA SER A 190 20.74 -19.55 3.12
C SER A 190 19.87 -18.42 3.65
N VAL A 191 20.00 -18.14 4.94
CA VAL A 191 19.28 -17.06 5.62
C VAL A 191 19.73 -15.69 5.10
N VAL A 192 21.02 -15.51 4.86
CA VAL A 192 21.56 -14.23 4.38
C VAL A 192 21.02 -13.90 2.99
N ALA A 193 21.02 -14.85 2.06
CA ALA A 193 20.46 -14.63 0.72
C ALA A 193 18.96 -14.31 0.77
N ALA A 194 18.21 -14.96 1.66
CA ALA A 194 16.80 -14.67 1.87
C ALA A 194 16.57 -13.24 2.41
N LEU A 195 17.37 -12.81 3.39
CA LEU A 195 17.32 -11.45 3.93
C LEU A 195 17.65 -10.37 2.88
N LEU A 196 18.66 -10.63 2.03
CA LEU A 196 19.00 -9.71 0.94
C LEU A 196 17.86 -9.53 -0.04
N THR A 197 17.18 -10.61 -0.36
CA THR A 197 16.01 -10.59 -1.26
C THR A 197 14.82 -9.88 -0.62
N LEU A 198 14.52 -10.16 0.64
CA LEU A 198 13.45 -9.49 1.38
C LEU A 198 13.70 -7.98 1.50
N LEU A 199 14.96 -7.58 1.72
CA LEU A 199 15.36 -6.17 1.79
C LEU A 199 14.99 -5.40 0.52
N ILE A 200 15.13 -6.02 -0.66
CA ILE A 200 14.74 -5.40 -1.93
C ILE A 200 13.23 -5.14 -1.96
N GLY A 201 12.43 -6.07 -1.47
CA GLY A 201 10.97 -5.91 -1.36
C GLY A 201 10.59 -4.74 -0.46
N ILE A 202 11.22 -4.66 0.71
CA ILE A 202 11.01 -3.54 1.64
C ILE A 202 11.37 -2.21 0.99
N VAL A 203 12.52 -2.15 0.29
CA VAL A 203 12.94 -0.93 -0.44
C VAL A 203 11.94 -0.56 -1.52
N ALA A 204 11.42 -1.54 -2.27
CA ALA A 204 10.43 -1.30 -3.30
C ALA A 204 9.11 -0.76 -2.71
N ILE A 205 8.63 -1.34 -1.63
CA ILE A 205 7.40 -0.92 -0.94
C ILE A 205 7.56 0.50 -0.39
N LEU A 206 8.60 0.76 0.40
CA LEU A 206 8.83 2.08 1.01
C LEU A 206 9.07 3.17 -0.05
N GLY A 207 9.80 2.85 -1.12
CA GLY A 207 10.02 3.77 -2.22
C GLY A 207 8.71 4.10 -2.96
N THR A 208 7.84 3.12 -3.15
CA THR A 208 6.53 3.34 -3.79
C THR A 208 5.58 4.12 -2.87
N PHE A 209 5.62 3.90 -1.56
CA PHE A 209 4.84 4.74 -0.64
C PHE A 209 5.28 6.20 -0.69
N ALA A 210 6.58 6.47 -0.81
CA ALA A 210 7.08 7.83 -1.02
C ALA A 210 6.58 8.41 -2.35
N GLU A 211 6.61 7.64 -3.42
CA GLU A 211 6.07 8.02 -4.73
C GLU A 211 4.58 8.34 -4.63
N LEU A 212 3.77 7.47 -4.03
CA LEU A 212 2.34 7.69 -3.82
C LEU A 212 2.06 8.94 -2.96
N SER A 213 2.89 9.23 -1.95
CA SER A 213 2.78 10.46 -1.16
C SER A 213 3.00 11.72 -2.01
N VAL A 214 3.92 11.66 -2.98
CA VAL A 214 4.16 12.76 -3.93
C VAL A 214 2.97 12.90 -4.87
N PHE A 215 2.50 11.80 -5.47
CA PHE A 215 1.33 11.84 -6.35
C PHE A 215 0.08 12.32 -5.62
N ALA A 216 -0.16 11.88 -4.38
CA ALA A 216 -1.28 12.32 -3.57
C ALA A 216 -1.24 13.82 -3.18
N SER A 217 -0.10 14.49 -3.37
CA SER A 217 0.01 15.94 -3.23
C SER A 217 -0.33 16.69 -4.54
N LEU A 218 -0.45 15.99 -5.67
CA LEU A 218 -0.68 16.55 -7.01
C LEU A 218 -2.02 16.13 -7.60
N THR A 219 -2.55 14.98 -7.20
CA THR A 219 -3.80 14.40 -7.71
C THR A 219 -4.39 13.47 -6.67
N ASP A 220 -5.66 13.11 -6.84
CA ASP A 220 -6.32 12.12 -6.00
C ASP A 220 -5.72 10.73 -6.20
N VAL A 221 -5.37 10.08 -5.10
CA VAL A 221 -4.81 8.73 -5.08
C VAL A 221 -5.60 7.85 -4.12
N SER A 222 -6.00 6.68 -4.61
CA SER A 222 -6.76 5.72 -3.83
C SER A 222 -5.89 4.90 -2.89
N ILE A 223 -6.35 4.67 -1.65
CA ILE A 223 -5.67 3.84 -0.65
C ILE A 223 -5.52 2.38 -1.11
N TYR A 224 -6.37 1.91 -2.01
CA TYR A 224 -6.27 0.54 -2.56
C TYR A 224 -4.97 0.30 -3.34
N ALA A 225 -4.28 1.36 -3.79
CA ALA A 225 -2.96 1.28 -4.40
C ALA A 225 -1.90 0.69 -3.46
N VAL A 226 -2.08 0.82 -2.14
CA VAL A 226 -1.20 0.25 -1.11
C VAL A 226 -1.18 -1.28 -1.18
N ASN A 227 -2.35 -1.92 -1.35
CA ASN A 227 -2.45 -3.37 -1.45
C ASN A 227 -1.66 -3.91 -2.66
N LEU A 228 -1.78 -3.25 -3.81
CA LEU A 228 -1.03 -3.61 -5.00
C LEU A 228 0.49 -3.43 -4.78
N THR A 229 0.88 -2.32 -4.15
CA THR A 229 2.29 -2.03 -3.82
C THR A 229 2.91 -3.13 -2.98
N VAL A 230 2.25 -3.55 -1.90
CA VAL A 230 2.77 -4.58 -0.98
C VAL A 230 2.84 -5.93 -1.68
N GLY A 231 1.75 -6.36 -2.31
CA GLY A 231 1.69 -7.66 -3.00
C GLY A 231 2.71 -7.78 -4.13
N LEU A 232 2.77 -6.81 -5.04
CA LEU A 232 3.76 -6.80 -6.12
C LEU A 232 5.19 -6.59 -5.60
N GLY A 233 5.38 -5.72 -4.61
CA GLY A 233 6.69 -5.43 -4.05
C GLY A 233 7.37 -6.68 -3.49
N LEU A 234 6.66 -7.46 -2.68
CA LEU A 234 7.16 -8.73 -2.15
C LEU A 234 7.32 -9.78 -3.26
N GLY A 235 6.33 -9.95 -4.13
CA GLY A 235 6.39 -10.94 -5.22
C GLY A 235 7.56 -10.69 -6.18
N LEU A 236 7.71 -9.47 -6.68
CA LEU A 236 8.79 -9.11 -7.59
C LEU A 236 10.17 -9.16 -6.92
N ALA A 237 10.25 -8.82 -5.62
CA ALA A 237 11.50 -8.96 -4.88
C ALA A 237 11.95 -10.43 -4.82
N VAL A 238 11.03 -11.36 -4.57
CA VAL A 238 11.29 -12.79 -4.57
C VAL A 238 11.81 -13.24 -5.93
N ASP A 239 11.08 -12.90 -7.01
CA ASP A 239 11.42 -13.33 -8.37
C ASP A 239 12.75 -12.74 -8.85
N TYR A 240 12.94 -11.43 -8.70
CA TYR A 240 14.15 -10.76 -9.15
C TYR A 240 15.36 -11.11 -8.28
N GLY A 241 15.14 -11.25 -6.96
CA GLY A 241 16.17 -11.69 -6.03
C GLY A 241 16.62 -13.11 -6.33
N LEU A 242 15.69 -14.03 -6.59
CA LEU A 242 15.99 -15.41 -6.95
C LEU A 242 16.82 -15.48 -8.23
N LEU A 243 16.42 -14.75 -9.27
CA LEU A 243 17.15 -14.70 -10.54
C LEU A 243 18.59 -14.18 -10.34
N MET A 244 18.75 -13.07 -9.62
CA MET A 244 20.05 -12.43 -9.42
C MET A 244 20.99 -13.27 -8.55
N VAL A 245 20.49 -13.76 -7.40
CA VAL A 245 21.30 -14.56 -6.46
C VAL A 245 21.68 -15.91 -7.06
N SER A 246 20.74 -16.58 -7.74
CA SER A 246 21.01 -17.86 -8.41
C SER A 246 22.08 -17.71 -9.47
N ARG A 247 21.99 -16.65 -10.28
CA ARG A 247 22.99 -16.39 -11.32
C ARG A 247 24.36 -16.03 -10.73
N PHE A 248 24.40 -15.22 -9.70
CA PHE A 248 25.64 -14.94 -8.97
C PHE A 248 26.30 -16.23 -8.45
N ARG A 249 25.51 -17.14 -7.84
CA ARG A 249 26.00 -18.42 -7.33
C ARG A 249 26.53 -19.33 -8.45
N GLU A 250 25.82 -19.39 -9.57
CA GLU A 250 26.23 -20.16 -10.74
C GLU A 250 27.60 -19.69 -11.26
N GLU A 251 27.79 -18.38 -11.43
CA GLU A 251 29.06 -17.83 -11.90
C GLU A 251 30.20 -18.00 -10.88
N ARG A 252 29.89 -17.94 -9.57
CA ARG A 252 30.84 -18.28 -8.52
C ARG A 252 31.21 -19.78 -8.56
N GLY A 253 30.26 -20.65 -8.84
CA GLY A 253 30.49 -22.10 -8.99
C GLY A 253 31.41 -22.42 -10.17
N LYS A 254 31.40 -21.61 -11.25
CA LYS A 254 32.31 -21.70 -12.40
C LYS A 254 33.74 -21.20 -12.09
N GLY A 255 34.01 -20.75 -10.86
CA GLY A 255 35.34 -20.31 -10.45
C GLY A 255 35.61 -18.82 -10.63
N LEU A 256 34.62 -18.00 -11.05
CA LEU A 256 34.79 -16.56 -11.09
C LEU A 256 34.98 -15.96 -9.70
N ASP A 257 35.80 -14.93 -9.57
CA ASP A 257 35.86 -14.13 -8.35
C ASP A 257 34.54 -13.40 -8.10
N THR A 258 34.41 -12.80 -6.91
CA THR A 258 33.17 -12.12 -6.51
C THR A 258 32.80 -11.01 -7.47
N ASP A 259 33.73 -10.19 -7.85
CA ASP A 259 33.49 -9.00 -8.67
C ASP A 259 33.08 -9.40 -10.10
N ALA A 260 33.80 -10.34 -10.70
CA ALA A 260 33.47 -10.86 -12.04
C ALA A 260 32.10 -11.59 -12.03
N ALA A 261 31.81 -12.36 -10.98
CA ALA A 261 30.53 -13.06 -10.85
C ALA A 261 29.34 -12.08 -10.72
N VAL A 262 29.49 -10.98 -9.97
CA VAL A 262 28.49 -9.92 -9.88
C VAL A 262 28.27 -9.24 -11.22
N VAL A 263 29.36 -8.85 -11.92
CA VAL A 263 29.24 -8.23 -13.25
C VAL A 263 28.50 -9.16 -14.21
N ARG A 264 28.83 -10.45 -14.21
CA ARG A 264 28.20 -11.43 -15.08
C ARG A 264 26.73 -11.67 -14.75
N ALA A 265 26.39 -11.70 -13.46
CA ALA A 265 25.00 -11.80 -13.01
C ALA A 265 24.17 -10.60 -13.47
N VAL A 266 24.69 -9.36 -13.36
CA VAL A 266 24.03 -8.15 -13.87
C VAL A 266 23.87 -8.17 -15.40
N GLU A 267 24.86 -8.67 -16.13
CA GLU A 267 24.77 -8.79 -17.60
C GLU A 267 23.66 -9.73 -18.06
N THR A 268 23.44 -10.81 -17.35
CA THR A 268 22.50 -11.89 -17.71
C THR A 268 21.17 -11.72 -17.01
N ALA A 269 21.10 -11.98 -15.71
CA ALA A 269 19.87 -11.86 -14.93
C ALA A 269 19.32 -10.42 -14.92
N GLY A 270 20.21 -9.40 -14.82
CA GLY A 270 19.79 -8.00 -14.84
C GLY A 270 19.09 -7.61 -16.14
N ARG A 271 19.52 -8.14 -17.28
CA ARG A 271 18.84 -7.92 -18.56
C ARG A 271 17.42 -8.51 -18.55
N THR A 272 17.27 -9.74 -18.04
CA THR A 272 15.97 -10.41 -17.94
C THR A 272 15.03 -9.66 -17.01
N ILE A 273 15.53 -9.22 -15.84
CA ILE A 273 14.76 -8.45 -14.84
C ILE A 273 14.24 -7.15 -15.47
N VAL A 274 15.09 -6.36 -16.12
CA VAL A 274 14.69 -5.08 -16.72
C VAL A 274 13.66 -5.28 -17.84
N PHE A 275 13.82 -6.30 -18.67
CA PHE A 275 12.86 -6.61 -19.73
C PHE A 275 11.50 -7.03 -19.17
N SER A 276 11.51 -7.94 -18.18
CA SER A 276 10.30 -8.37 -17.46
C SER A 276 9.60 -7.18 -16.78
N ALA A 277 10.36 -6.35 -16.05
CA ALA A 277 9.85 -5.16 -15.39
C ALA A 277 9.21 -4.17 -16.39
N ALA A 278 9.87 -3.92 -17.51
CA ALA A 278 9.33 -3.04 -18.55
C ALA A 278 8.01 -3.56 -19.12
N THR A 279 7.89 -4.88 -19.33
CA THR A 279 6.64 -5.49 -19.81
C THR A 279 5.51 -5.33 -18.82
N VAL A 280 5.75 -5.63 -17.53
CA VAL A 280 4.75 -5.49 -16.47
C VAL A 280 4.37 -4.03 -16.26
N ALA A 281 5.36 -3.12 -16.21
CA ALA A 281 5.11 -1.68 -16.06
C ALA A 281 4.27 -1.12 -17.22
N THR A 282 4.53 -1.55 -18.46
CA THR A 282 3.74 -1.13 -19.63
C THR A 282 2.30 -1.60 -19.53
N ALA A 283 2.08 -2.85 -19.09
CA ALA A 283 0.73 -3.39 -18.90
C ALA A 283 -0.04 -2.60 -17.81
N LEU A 284 0.61 -2.29 -16.69
CA LEU A 284 0.00 -1.51 -15.61
C LEU A 284 -0.22 -0.04 -15.99
N ALA A 285 0.69 0.55 -16.77
CA ALA A 285 0.54 1.93 -17.27
C ALA A 285 -0.71 2.11 -18.14
N ALA A 286 -1.21 1.06 -18.79
CA ALA A 286 -2.45 1.13 -19.56
C ALA A 286 -3.67 1.50 -18.71
N LEU A 287 -3.64 1.26 -17.38
CA LEU A 287 -4.71 1.63 -16.46
C LEU A 287 -4.90 3.17 -16.34
N VAL A 288 -3.89 3.97 -16.72
CA VAL A 288 -3.99 5.45 -16.71
C VAL A 288 -5.06 5.97 -17.66
N VAL A 289 -5.41 5.20 -18.71
CA VAL A 289 -6.41 5.60 -19.72
C VAL A 289 -7.82 5.70 -19.14
N PHE A 290 -8.10 4.96 -18.06
CA PHE A 290 -9.42 4.95 -17.45
C PHE A 290 -9.71 6.25 -16.67
N PRO A 291 -10.96 6.75 -16.68
CA PRO A 291 -11.34 7.98 -15.98
C PRO A 291 -11.33 7.83 -14.45
N LEU A 292 -11.43 6.59 -13.94
CA LEU A 292 -11.51 6.28 -12.52
C LEU A 292 -10.15 6.51 -11.83
N TYR A 293 -10.05 7.39 -10.85
CA TYR A 293 -8.78 7.64 -10.18
C TYR A 293 -8.30 6.43 -9.36
N PHE A 294 -9.19 5.51 -8.95
CA PHE A 294 -8.84 4.20 -8.40
C PHE A 294 -7.90 3.43 -9.34
N LEU A 295 -8.26 3.30 -10.65
CA LEU A 295 -7.46 2.59 -11.63
C LEU A 295 -6.16 3.33 -11.98
N ARG A 296 -6.19 4.66 -12.04
CA ARG A 296 -4.98 5.48 -12.21
C ARG A 296 -4.02 5.29 -11.05
N SER A 297 -4.53 5.21 -9.83
CA SER A 297 -3.73 4.94 -8.62
C SER A 297 -3.05 3.57 -8.67
N MET A 298 -3.75 2.55 -9.19
CA MET A 298 -3.16 1.23 -9.46
C MET A 298 -2.03 1.30 -10.50
N ALA A 299 -2.18 2.15 -11.53
CA ALA A 299 -1.11 2.37 -12.50
C ALA A 299 0.11 3.01 -11.85
N TYR A 300 -0.07 4.08 -11.07
CA TYR A 300 1.03 4.78 -10.41
C TYR A 300 1.79 3.83 -9.49
N SER A 301 1.09 3.18 -8.56
CA SER A 301 1.71 2.25 -7.62
C SER A 301 2.35 1.05 -8.30
N GLY A 302 1.67 0.50 -9.30
CA GLY A 302 2.15 -0.68 -10.02
C GLY A 302 3.41 -0.40 -10.84
N VAL A 303 3.43 0.70 -11.59
CA VAL A 303 4.63 1.12 -12.35
C VAL A 303 5.77 1.47 -11.39
N GLY A 304 5.48 2.20 -10.32
CA GLY A 304 6.46 2.59 -9.31
C GLY A 304 7.11 1.39 -8.64
N VAL A 305 6.31 0.48 -8.10
CA VAL A 305 6.85 -0.69 -7.39
C VAL A 305 7.67 -1.60 -8.30
N VAL A 306 7.21 -1.81 -9.54
CA VAL A 306 7.94 -2.60 -10.54
C VAL A 306 9.28 -1.95 -10.88
N ALA A 307 9.29 -0.64 -11.13
CA ALA A 307 10.51 0.11 -11.46
C ALA A 307 11.50 0.11 -10.29
N ILE A 308 11.04 0.41 -9.07
CA ILE A 308 11.90 0.46 -7.89
C ILE A 308 12.44 -0.93 -7.54
N ALA A 309 11.60 -1.98 -7.63
CA ALA A 309 12.05 -3.37 -7.43
C ALA A 309 13.12 -3.77 -8.44
N ALA A 310 12.94 -3.47 -9.73
CA ALA A 310 13.92 -3.77 -10.78
C ALA A 310 15.23 -2.99 -10.58
N ILE A 311 15.15 -1.70 -10.27
CA ILE A 311 16.34 -0.86 -9.96
C ILE A 311 17.06 -1.44 -8.74
N SER A 312 16.34 -1.80 -7.69
CA SER A 312 16.92 -2.38 -6.47
C SER A 312 17.57 -3.75 -6.75
N ALA A 313 16.93 -4.59 -7.57
CA ALA A 313 17.47 -5.89 -7.96
C ALA A 313 18.72 -5.79 -8.84
N VAL A 314 18.86 -4.73 -9.67
CA VAL A 314 19.97 -4.57 -10.61
C VAL A 314 21.11 -3.72 -10.03
N LEU A 315 20.83 -2.85 -9.05
CA LEU A 315 21.84 -1.99 -8.43
C LEU A 315 22.12 -2.35 -6.97
N LEU A 316 21.09 -2.40 -6.14
CA LEU A 316 21.27 -2.59 -4.70
C LEU A 316 21.70 -4.02 -4.36
N LEU A 317 21.01 -5.03 -4.90
CA LEU A 317 21.34 -6.43 -4.62
C LEU A 317 22.76 -6.79 -5.09
N PRO A 318 23.19 -6.46 -6.33
CA PRO A 318 24.57 -6.70 -6.74
C PRO A 318 25.61 -5.95 -5.89
N ALA A 319 25.31 -4.72 -5.43
CA ALA A 319 26.19 -3.99 -4.51
C ALA A 319 26.34 -4.73 -3.16
N LEU A 320 25.24 -5.27 -2.62
CA LEU A 320 25.26 -6.10 -1.42
C LEU A 320 26.06 -7.39 -1.62
N LEU A 321 25.87 -8.07 -2.77
CA LEU A 321 26.60 -9.27 -3.14
C LEU A 321 28.11 -8.99 -3.30
N ALA A 322 28.50 -7.86 -3.90
CA ALA A 322 29.89 -7.45 -4.03
C ALA A 322 30.56 -7.19 -2.67
N VAL A 323 29.86 -6.55 -1.72
CA VAL A 323 30.40 -6.25 -0.38
C VAL A 323 30.45 -7.49 0.49
N LEU A 324 29.42 -8.34 0.46
CA LEU A 324 29.34 -9.56 1.27
C LEU A 324 30.17 -10.70 0.70
N GLY A 325 30.33 -10.78 -0.62
CA GLY A 325 31.07 -11.85 -1.27
C GLY A 325 30.58 -13.25 -0.86
N PRO A 326 31.49 -14.13 -0.41
CA PRO A 326 31.13 -15.48 0.06
C PRO A 326 30.19 -15.48 1.28
N ARG A 327 30.12 -14.38 2.04
CA ARG A 327 29.21 -14.26 3.20
C ARG A 327 27.75 -14.14 2.79
N ALA A 328 27.45 -13.82 1.55
CA ALA A 328 26.07 -13.87 0.99
C ALA A 328 25.44 -15.27 1.12
N ASP A 329 26.28 -16.29 1.22
CA ASP A 329 25.89 -17.69 1.45
C ASP A 329 26.04 -18.14 2.92
N ALA A 330 26.23 -17.21 3.85
CA ALA A 330 26.35 -17.57 5.26
C ALA A 330 25.02 -18.13 5.81
N TRP A 331 25.14 -18.89 6.89
CA TRP A 331 24.04 -19.59 7.54
C TRP A 331 23.28 -20.53 6.57
N ARG A 332 24.07 -21.33 5.83
CA ARG A 332 23.50 -22.39 4.97
C ARG A 332 22.88 -23.49 5.82
N LEU A 333 21.69 -23.89 5.41
CA LEU A 333 20.99 -25.02 6.01
C LEU A 333 21.64 -26.34 5.62
N PRO A 334 21.62 -27.38 6.50
CA PRO A 334 22.34 -28.64 6.28
C PRO A 334 22.02 -29.33 4.95
N TRP A 335 20.78 -29.30 4.52
CA TRP A 335 20.34 -29.91 3.25
C TRP A 335 20.84 -29.17 2.01
N ALA A 336 21.05 -27.86 2.08
CA ALA A 336 21.54 -27.07 0.95
C ALA A 336 23.03 -27.38 0.62
N LYS A 337 23.74 -28.02 1.53
CA LYS A 337 25.11 -28.49 1.28
C LYS A 337 25.17 -29.74 0.42
N GLN A 338 24.05 -30.44 0.25
CA GLN A 338 23.97 -31.72 -0.46
C GLN A 338 23.42 -31.62 -1.89
N LEU A 339 22.99 -30.44 -2.33
CA LEU A 339 22.55 -30.26 -3.73
C LEU A 339 23.81 -30.30 -4.61
N PRO A 340 23.96 -31.31 -5.49
CA PRO A 340 25.07 -31.37 -6.44
C PRO A 340 25.01 -30.13 -7.33
N SER A 341 26.16 -29.54 -7.62
CA SER A 341 26.30 -28.55 -8.67
C SER A 341 25.70 -29.11 -9.96
N THR A 342 24.90 -28.32 -10.64
CA THR A 342 24.12 -28.70 -11.86
C THR A 342 24.99 -29.25 -13.01
N GLU A 343 26.31 -29.22 -12.89
CA GLU A 343 27.28 -29.75 -13.87
C GLU A 343 27.31 -31.30 -13.98
N ALA A 344 26.75 -32.03 -13.02
CA ALA A 344 26.71 -33.51 -13.08
C ALA A 344 25.60 -34.08 -13.99
N ARG A 345 24.74 -33.24 -14.57
CA ARG A 345 23.59 -33.67 -15.40
C ARG A 345 23.73 -33.45 -16.90
N SER A 346 24.82 -32.86 -17.36
CA SER A 346 25.04 -32.67 -18.81
C SER A 346 25.84 -33.79 -19.51
N GLY A 347 26.12 -34.89 -18.79
CA GLY A 347 26.94 -35.99 -19.30
C GLY A 347 26.19 -37.19 -19.92
N ASP A 348 24.89 -37.29 -19.74
CA ASP A 348 24.11 -38.38 -20.35
C ASP A 348 23.39 -37.90 -21.60
N GLY A 349 24.05 -38.16 -22.74
CA GLY A 349 23.48 -37.94 -24.06
C GLY A 349 22.16 -38.70 -24.22
N TRP A 350 21.22 -38.04 -24.87
CA TRP A 350 20.02 -38.70 -25.38
C TRP A 350 20.43 -39.82 -26.33
N PRO A 351 19.96 -41.06 -26.15
CA PRO A 351 20.14 -42.09 -27.16
C PRO A 351 19.31 -41.71 -28.41
N THR A 352 19.95 -41.75 -29.53
CA THR A 352 19.39 -41.59 -30.88
C THR A 352 18.31 -42.61 -31.18
#